data_c3df8dee05e40c110f8e01f8f586add3
#
_entry.id   c3df8dee05e40c110f8e01f8f586add3
#
_cell.length_a   1.000
_cell.length_b   1.000
_cell.length_c   1.000
_cell.angle_alpha   90.00
_cell.angle_beta   90.00
_cell.angle_gamma   90.00
#
_symmetry.space_group_name_H-M   'P 1'
#
loop_
_entity.id
_entity.type
_entity.pdbx_description
1 polymer ?
#
loop_
_entity_poly.entity_id
_entity_poly.type
_entity_poly.pdbx_seq_one_letter_code
_entity_poly.pdbx_strand_id
1 'polypeptide(L)'
;RADLNIVVDSLYGLDSAKLLSERFDMPYIVCDGLPVGFRAMEELLQKVCEKLGSNITAYMKQSERARAKCFAHLSRVHTLTGRPKGVKFAVHGSLSQCLGYTEFLASYFGMTCDVVSIVERKDLDDKTRNYEELAMQEARLREILNDYGSSDALKKNIFDTDAELVFADGQTIAMLRAKGKRFS
;
A
#
# COMPACT_ATOMS: atom_id res chain seq x y z
N ARG A 1 -13.95 22.43 12.59
CA ARG A 1 -12.55 22.22 13.02
C ARG A 1 -12.29 20.72 12.94
N ALA A 2 -11.17 20.30 12.34
CA ALA A 2 -10.75 18.90 12.36
C ALA A 2 -10.02 18.62 13.68
N ASP A 3 -10.22 17.43 14.24
CA ASP A 3 -9.61 17.01 15.51
C ASP A 3 -8.39 16.11 15.30
N LEU A 4 -8.20 15.58 14.07
CA LEU A 4 -7.11 14.68 13.71
C LEU A 4 -6.84 14.75 12.21
N ASN A 5 -5.56 14.75 11.82
CA ASN A 5 -5.13 14.52 10.46
C ASN A 5 -4.74 13.06 10.23
N ILE A 6 -5.15 12.50 9.10
CA ILE A 6 -4.75 11.16 8.68
C ILE A 6 -3.91 11.28 7.41
N VAL A 7 -2.65 10.90 7.50
CA VAL A 7 -1.70 10.88 6.38
C VAL A 7 -1.74 9.49 5.75
N VAL A 8 -2.47 9.36 4.65
CA VAL A 8 -2.61 8.10 3.91
C VAL A 8 -1.40 7.88 2.99
N ASP A 9 -0.86 8.97 2.44
CA ASP A 9 0.32 8.93 1.59
C ASP A 9 1.38 9.90 2.12
N SER A 10 2.50 9.32 2.59
CA SER A 10 3.58 10.08 3.22
C SER A 10 4.28 11.03 2.24
N LEU A 11 4.35 10.67 0.95
CA LEU A 11 4.99 11.51 -0.07
C LEU A 11 4.27 12.84 -0.29
N TYR A 12 2.94 12.84 -0.17
CA TYR A 12 2.11 14.02 -0.49
C TYR A 12 1.51 14.71 0.73
N GLY A 13 1.34 14.00 1.85
CA GLY A 13 0.59 14.51 2.99
C GLY A 13 1.40 14.82 4.24
N LEU A 14 2.60 14.26 4.37
CA LEU A 14 3.35 14.31 5.63
C LEU A 14 3.80 15.73 6.01
N ASP A 15 4.33 16.49 5.04
CA ASP A 15 4.77 17.88 5.27
C ASP A 15 3.63 18.77 5.76
N SER A 16 2.46 18.63 5.12
CA SER A 16 1.27 19.40 5.49
C SER A 16 0.79 19.02 6.89
N ALA A 17 0.82 17.75 7.25
CA ALA A 17 0.41 17.29 8.57
C ALA A 17 1.37 17.78 9.67
N LYS A 18 2.68 17.74 9.43
CA LYS A 18 3.70 18.27 10.35
C LYS A 18 3.54 19.78 10.55
N LEU A 19 3.35 20.54 9.46
CA LEU A 19 3.13 21.99 9.53
C LEU A 19 1.84 22.35 10.32
N LEU A 20 0.76 21.59 10.11
CA LEU A 20 -0.49 21.79 10.85
C LEU A 20 -0.35 21.44 12.33
N SER A 21 0.42 20.41 12.65
CA SER A 21 0.73 20.06 14.03
C SER A 21 1.54 21.15 14.73
N GLU A 22 2.58 21.65 14.07
CA GLU A 22 3.44 22.74 14.63
C GLU A 22 2.68 24.05 14.84
N ARG A 23 1.78 24.43 13.90
CA ARG A 23 1.09 25.73 13.94
C ARG A 23 -0.19 25.75 14.78
N PHE A 24 -0.88 24.62 14.84
CA PHE A 24 -2.24 24.54 15.39
C PHE A 24 -2.42 23.47 16.45
N ASP A 25 -1.32 22.82 16.86
CA ASP A 25 -1.32 21.68 17.79
C ASP A 25 -2.32 20.60 17.35
N MET A 26 -2.45 20.40 16.03
CA MET A 26 -3.35 19.42 15.46
C MET A 26 -2.65 18.06 15.37
N PRO A 27 -3.10 17.05 16.12
CA PRO A 27 -2.49 15.73 16.07
C PRO A 27 -2.63 15.11 14.68
N TYR A 28 -1.67 14.26 14.32
CA TYR A 28 -1.74 13.47 13.11
C TYR A 28 -1.32 12.02 13.37
N ILE A 29 -1.75 11.15 12.49
CA ILE A 29 -1.28 9.77 12.36
C ILE A 29 -0.83 9.52 10.94
N VAL A 30 0.17 8.68 10.77
CA VAL A 30 0.69 8.25 9.46
C VAL A 30 0.33 6.79 9.26
N CYS A 31 -0.22 6.46 8.10
CA CYS A 31 -0.43 5.07 7.71
C CYS A 31 0.90 4.40 7.39
N ASP A 32 1.06 3.13 7.77
CA ASP A 32 2.28 2.35 7.50
C ASP A 32 2.40 1.94 6.02
N GLY A 33 1.49 2.38 5.18
CA GLY A 33 1.33 2.21 3.76
C GLY A 33 -0.09 2.59 3.39
N LEU A 34 -0.45 2.50 2.12
CA LEU A 34 -1.85 2.67 1.70
C LEU A 34 -2.71 1.60 2.40
N PRO A 35 -3.76 1.97 3.15
CA PRO A 35 -4.53 1.00 3.95
C PRO A 35 -5.46 0.16 3.07
N VAL A 36 -4.91 -0.82 2.38
CA VAL A 36 -5.63 -1.76 1.50
C VAL A 36 -5.90 -3.07 2.23
N GLY A 37 -7.15 -3.51 2.20
CA GLY A 37 -7.58 -4.76 2.83
C GLY A 37 -7.97 -4.62 4.30
N PHE A 38 -8.45 -5.72 4.89
CA PHE A 38 -9.03 -5.70 6.23
C PHE A 38 -8.02 -5.35 7.32
N ARG A 39 -6.83 -5.96 7.29
CA ARG A 39 -5.82 -5.78 8.33
C ARG A 39 -5.34 -4.33 8.39
N ALA A 40 -4.88 -3.77 7.26
CA ALA A 40 -4.37 -2.41 7.22
C ALA A 40 -5.44 -1.37 7.60
N MET A 41 -6.70 -1.60 7.23
CA MET A 41 -7.82 -0.74 7.63
C MET A 41 -8.14 -0.86 9.13
N GLU A 42 -8.07 -2.06 9.70
CA GLU A 42 -8.26 -2.29 11.14
C GLU A 42 -7.16 -1.60 11.97
N GLU A 43 -5.90 -1.73 11.56
CA GLU A 43 -4.75 -1.05 12.18
C GLU A 43 -4.88 0.48 12.12
N LEU A 44 -5.28 1.02 10.97
CA LEU A 44 -5.55 2.45 10.83
C LEU A 44 -6.67 2.91 11.78
N LEU A 45 -7.79 2.22 11.78
CA LEU A 45 -8.93 2.59 12.62
C LEU A 45 -8.65 2.42 14.11
N GLN A 46 -7.82 1.46 14.49
CA GLN A 46 -7.34 1.33 15.86
C GLN A 46 -6.53 2.56 16.29
N LYS A 47 -5.55 2.98 15.47
CA LYS A 47 -4.75 4.20 15.72
C LYS A 47 -5.65 5.45 15.83
N VAL A 48 -6.68 5.56 14.96
CA VAL A 48 -7.65 6.67 15.03
C VAL A 48 -8.46 6.63 16.31
N CYS A 49 -9.00 5.47 16.69
CA CYS A 49 -9.79 5.31 17.91
C CYS A 49 -8.98 5.61 19.18
N GLU A 50 -7.71 5.16 19.23
CA GLU A 50 -6.79 5.47 20.33
C GLU A 50 -6.56 6.97 20.48
N LYS A 51 -6.32 7.68 19.36
CA LYS A 51 -6.10 9.14 19.36
C LYS A 51 -7.34 9.93 19.75
N LEU A 52 -8.53 9.47 19.37
CA LEU A 52 -9.81 10.15 19.64
C LEU A 52 -10.54 9.64 20.87
N GLY A 53 -9.99 8.67 21.61
CA GLY A 53 -10.64 8.06 22.78
C GLY A 53 -11.92 7.30 22.42
N SER A 54 -12.03 6.75 21.21
CA SER A 54 -13.21 6.07 20.69
C SER A 54 -13.06 4.54 20.74
N ASN A 55 -14.16 3.80 20.53
CA ASN A 55 -14.20 2.34 20.62
C ASN A 55 -14.37 1.70 19.24
N ILE A 56 -13.44 0.82 18.85
CA ILE A 56 -13.43 0.12 17.57
C ILE A 56 -14.27 -1.18 17.55
N THR A 57 -14.80 -1.64 18.71
CA THR A 57 -15.40 -2.99 18.84
C THR A 57 -16.53 -3.27 17.85
N ALA A 58 -17.40 -2.28 17.59
CA ALA A 58 -18.52 -2.44 16.64
C ALA A 58 -18.04 -2.66 15.22
N TYR A 59 -17.01 -1.91 14.81
CA TYR A 59 -16.36 -2.07 13.52
C TYR A 59 -15.69 -3.44 13.38
N MET A 60 -14.96 -3.90 14.41
CA MET A 60 -14.27 -5.20 14.37
C MET A 60 -15.25 -6.36 14.15
N LYS A 61 -16.41 -6.36 14.81
CA LYS A 61 -17.46 -7.38 14.58
C LYS A 61 -18.00 -7.36 13.15
N GLN A 62 -18.15 -6.18 12.56
CA GLN A 62 -18.61 -6.04 11.17
C GLN A 62 -17.52 -6.50 10.19
N SER A 63 -16.28 -6.11 10.43
CA SER A 63 -15.11 -6.49 9.66
C SER A 63 -14.91 -8.02 9.65
N GLU A 64 -15.04 -8.70 10.79
CA GLU A 64 -14.96 -10.18 10.85
C GLU A 64 -16.01 -10.85 9.97
N ARG A 65 -17.26 -10.37 9.99
CA ARG A 65 -18.33 -10.92 9.14
C ARG A 65 -18.04 -10.69 7.66
N ALA A 66 -17.55 -9.50 7.29
CA ALA A 66 -17.19 -9.17 5.91
C ALA A 66 -15.99 -10.03 5.46
N ARG A 67 -14.98 -10.16 6.31
CA ARG A 67 -13.79 -11.00 6.08
C ARG A 67 -14.18 -12.46 5.83
N ALA A 68 -15.01 -13.03 6.67
CA ALA A 68 -15.47 -14.41 6.51
C ALA A 68 -16.16 -14.64 5.15
N LYS A 69 -17.02 -13.70 4.72
CA LYS A 69 -17.66 -13.77 3.40
C LYS A 69 -16.64 -13.65 2.26
N CYS A 70 -15.74 -12.70 2.33
CA CYS A 70 -14.71 -12.49 1.30
C CYS A 70 -13.80 -13.71 1.16
N PHE A 71 -13.34 -14.28 2.27
CA PHE A 71 -12.49 -15.46 2.22
C PHE A 71 -13.21 -16.72 1.69
N ALA A 72 -14.51 -16.89 1.98
CA ALA A 72 -15.29 -17.96 1.39
C ALA A 72 -15.35 -17.86 -0.15
N HIS A 73 -15.57 -16.66 -0.69
CA HIS A 73 -15.56 -16.43 -2.13
C HIS A 73 -14.17 -16.61 -2.73
N LEU A 74 -13.13 -16.08 -2.11
CA LEU A 74 -11.75 -16.22 -2.56
C LEU A 74 -11.32 -17.70 -2.58
N SER A 75 -11.61 -18.45 -1.52
CA SER A 75 -11.33 -19.88 -1.44
C SER A 75 -12.02 -20.67 -2.56
N ARG A 76 -13.28 -20.32 -2.87
CA ARG A 76 -14.01 -20.96 -3.97
C ARG A 76 -13.36 -20.68 -5.32
N VAL A 77 -13.00 -19.41 -5.60
CA VAL A 77 -12.30 -19.04 -6.83
C VAL A 77 -10.97 -19.78 -6.94
N HIS A 78 -10.19 -19.81 -5.85
CA HIS A 78 -8.92 -20.52 -5.82
C HIS A 78 -9.07 -22.02 -6.08
N THR A 79 -10.05 -22.67 -5.45
CA THR A 79 -10.32 -24.10 -5.63
C THR A 79 -10.69 -24.43 -7.10
N LEU A 80 -11.45 -23.56 -7.76
CA LEU A 80 -11.91 -23.80 -9.12
C LEU A 80 -10.87 -23.44 -10.20
N THR A 81 -10.02 -22.47 -9.95
CA THR A 81 -9.15 -21.87 -10.98
C THR A 81 -7.65 -21.96 -10.67
N GLY A 82 -7.28 -22.28 -9.43
CA GLY A 82 -5.91 -22.15 -8.92
C GLY A 82 -5.42 -20.72 -8.73
N ARG A 83 -6.23 -19.72 -9.12
CA ARG A 83 -5.90 -18.30 -9.05
C ARG A 83 -6.54 -17.66 -7.79
N PRO A 84 -6.03 -16.50 -7.32
CA PRO A 84 -4.92 -15.69 -7.88
C PRO A 84 -3.51 -16.10 -7.42
N LYS A 85 -3.36 -17.19 -6.63
CA LYS A 85 -2.04 -17.60 -6.14
C LYS A 85 -1.04 -17.78 -7.28
N GLY A 86 0.16 -17.22 -7.12
CA GLY A 86 1.26 -17.29 -8.09
C GLY A 86 1.12 -16.37 -9.30
N VAL A 87 0.01 -15.63 -9.45
CA VAL A 87 -0.11 -14.58 -10.47
C VAL A 87 0.91 -13.49 -10.19
N LYS A 88 1.62 -13.05 -11.22
CA LYS A 88 2.60 -11.97 -11.09
C LYS A 88 1.91 -10.61 -11.15
N PHE A 89 2.30 -9.71 -10.26
CA PHE A 89 1.87 -8.32 -10.29
C PHE A 89 3.06 -7.36 -10.29
N ALA A 90 2.83 -6.15 -10.78
CA ALA A 90 3.75 -5.04 -10.71
C ALA A 90 3.05 -3.79 -10.18
N VAL A 91 3.77 -2.98 -9.43
CA VAL A 91 3.26 -1.72 -8.84
C VAL A 91 4.19 -0.58 -9.21
N HIS A 92 3.62 0.53 -9.68
CA HIS A 92 4.30 1.80 -9.87
C HIS A 92 3.51 2.91 -9.18
N GLY A 93 4.13 3.61 -8.23
CA GLY A 93 3.44 4.66 -7.48
C GLY A 93 4.30 5.22 -6.35
N SER A 94 3.68 5.95 -5.43
CA SER A 94 4.36 6.41 -4.22
C SER A 94 4.79 5.23 -3.34
N LEU A 95 5.71 5.47 -2.43
CA LEU A 95 6.16 4.45 -1.49
C LEU A 95 4.99 3.85 -0.68
N SER A 96 4.06 4.69 -0.22
CA SER A 96 2.87 4.23 0.51
C SER A 96 1.96 3.34 -0.34
N GLN A 97 1.78 3.66 -1.63
CA GLN A 97 1.02 2.84 -2.57
C GLN A 97 1.73 1.51 -2.84
N CYS A 98 3.03 1.56 -3.14
CA CYS A 98 3.84 0.37 -3.38
C CYS A 98 3.79 -0.59 -2.20
N LEU A 99 3.96 -0.07 -0.97
CA LEU A 99 3.88 -0.87 0.24
C LEU A 99 2.50 -1.50 0.44
N GLY A 100 1.43 -0.69 0.41
CA GLY A 100 0.07 -1.18 0.66
C GLY A 100 -0.40 -2.22 -0.34
N TYR A 101 -0.18 -2.00 -1.64
CA TYR A 101 -0.55 -2.99 -2.67
C TYR A 101 0.31 -4.25 -2.59
N THR A 102 1.63 -4.12 -2.39
CA THR A 102 2.52 -5.28 -2.28
C THR A 102 2.12 -6.16 -1.10
N GLU A 103 1.92 -5.57 0.07
CA GLU A 103 1.48 -6.31 1.25
C GLU A 103 0.12 -6.98 1.04
N PHE A 104 -0.86 -6.26 0.50
CA PHE A 104 -2.20 -6.79 0.25
C PHE A 104 -2.20 -7.95 -0.74
N LEU A 105 -1.57 -7.78 -1.90
CA LEU A 105 -1.59 -8.79 -2.96
C LEU A 105 -0.78 -10.03 -2.60
N ALA A 106 0.36 -9.85 -1.95
CA ALA A 106 1.19 -10.96 -1.53
C ALA A 106 0.55 -11.74 -0.36
N SER A 107 0.10 -11.03 0.70
CA SER A 107 -0.38 -11.68 1.92
C SER A 107 -1.78 -12.29 1.79
N TYR A 108 -2.72 -11.62 1.11
CA TYR A 108 -4.10 -12.13 0.99
C TYR A 108 -4.31 -13.05 -0.21
N PHE A 109 -3.61 -12.81 -1.30
CA PHE A 109 -3.83 -13.55 -2.54
C PHE A 109 -2.70 -14.51 -2.90
N GLY A 110 -1.58 -14.47 -2.18
CA GLY A 110 -0.40 -15.29 -2.50
C GLY A 110 0.16 -15.00 -3.89
N MET A 111 0.02 -13.74 -4.36
CA MET A 111 0.56 -13.30 -5.63
C MET A 111 2.06 -13.01 -5.50
N THR A 112 2.78 -13.07 -6.60
CA THR A 112 4.22 -12.82 -6.65
C THR A 112 4.49 -11.42 -7.20
N CYS A 113 5.22 -10.61 -6.46
CA CYS A 113 5.62 -9.29 -6.94
C CYS A 113 6.77 -9.40 -7.94
N ASP A 114 6.55 -8.96 -9.17
CA ASP A 114 7.56 -8.94 -10.22
C ASP A 114 8.37 -7.64 -10.22
N VAL A 115 7.69 -6.50 -10.11
CA VAL A 115 8.33 -5.17 -10.12
C VAL A 115 7.66 -4.25 -9.10
N VAL A 116 8.49 -3.52 -8.34
CA VAL A 116 8.09 -2.36 -7.57
C VAL A 116 8.89 -1.15 -8.05
N SER A 117 8.18 -0.18 -8.61
CA SER A 117 8.77 1.06 -9.12
C SER A 117 8.26 2.25 -8.32
N ILE A 118 9.09 2.77 -7.43
CA ILE A 118 8.72 3.88 -6.55
C ILE A 118 8.90 5.20 -7.29
N VAL A 119 7.87 6.03 -7.28
CA VAL A 119 7.92 7.40 -7.82
C VAL A 119 8.64 8.28 -6.81
N GLU A 120 9.75 8.87 -7.23
CA GLU A 120 10.48 9.86 -6.45
C GLU A 120 9.99 11.27 -6.81
N ARG A 121 9.75 12.08 -5.79
CA ARG A 121 9.55 13.52 -5.99
C ARG A 121 10.91 14.22 -6.06
N LYS A 122 11.21 14.80 -7.21
CA LYS A 122 12.48 15.53 -7.43
C LYS A 122 12.52 16.89 -6.74
N ASP A 123 11.36 17.42 -6.39
CA ASP A 123 11.16 18.72 -5.72
C ASP A 123 11.23 18.64 -4.18
N LEU A 124 11.39 17.44 -3.62
CA LEU A 124 11.59 17.28 -2.17
C LEU A 124 12.97 17.81 -1.77
N ASP A 125 13.00 18.60 -0.72
CA ASP A 125 14.25 18.98 -0.06
C ASP A 125 14.88 17.77 0.67
N ASP A 126 16.17 17.87 0.98
CA ASP A 126 16.91 16.80 1.64
C ASP A 126 16.36 16.50 3.05
N LYS A 127 15.75 17.48 3.71
CA LYS A 127 15.15 17.32 5.02
C LYS A 127 13.92 16.43 4.96
N THR A 128 13.04 16.67 3.97
CA THR A 128 11.82 15.86 3.77
C THR A 128 12.14 14.43 3.32
N ARG A 129 13.18 14.25 2.49
CA ARG A 129 13.63 12.91 2.07
C ARG A 129 14.11 12.03 3.22
N ASN A 130 14.63 12.64 4.28
CA ASN A 130 15.16 11.95 5.44
C ASN A 130 14.14 11.76 6.58
N TYR A 131 12.84 11.86 6.31
CA TYR A 131 11.83 11.58 7.32
C TYR A 131 11.88 10.10 7.75
N GLU A 132 11.85 9.89 9.05
CA GLU A 132 11.88 8.56 9.66
C GLU A 132 10.72 7.69 9.16
N GLU A 133 9.55 8.28 8.97
CA GLU A 133 8.35 7.60 8.48
C GLU A 133 8.56 6.99 7.09
N LEU A 134 9.28 7.69 6.19
CA LEU A 134 9.60 7.16 4.85
C LEU A 134 10.63 6.02 4.94
N ALA A 135 11.64 6.17 5.77
CA ALA A 135 12.63 5.13 5.99
C ALA A 135 12.01 3.83 6.58
N MET A 136 11.07 3.98 7.51
CA MET A 136 10.31 2.86 8.07
C MET A 136 9.46 2.15 7.02
N GLN A 137 8.75 2.90 6.17
CA GLN A 137 7.95 2.33 5.08
C GLN A 137 8.83 1.59 4.07
N GLU A 138 9.99 2.13 3.72
CA GLU A 138 10.93 1.47 2.80
C GLU A 138 11.49 0.17 3.40
N ALA A 139 11.89 0.18 4.67
CA ALA A 139 12.35 -1.00 5.38
C ALA A 139 11.27 -2.09 5.41
N ARG A 140 10.03 -1.70 5.70
CA ARG A 140 8.88 -2.62 5.70
C ARG A 140 8.60 -3.22 4.33
N LEU A 141 8.66 -2.41 3.26
CA LEU A 141 8.50 -2.90 1.90
C LEU A 141 9.57 -3.94 1.54
N ARG A 142 10.83 -3.69 1.90
CA ARG A 142 11.93 -4.64 1.67
C ARG A 142 11.74 -5.95 2.44
N GLU A 143 11.28 -5.88 3.70
CA GLU A 143 10.95 -7.06 4.51
C GLU A 143 9.88 -7.91 3.81
N ILE A 144 8.76 -7.31 3.40
CA ILE A 144 7.68 -8.01 2.69
C ILE A 144 8.19 -8.65 1.39
N LEU A 145 8.95 -7.93 0.59
CA LEU A 145 9.49 -8.49 -0.65
C LEU A 145 10.43 -9.68 -0.39
N ASN A 146 11.21 -9.66 0.68
CA ASN A 146 12.05 -10.79 1.08
C ASN A 146 11.21 -11.99 1.53
N ASP A 147 10.22 -11.77 2.38
CA ASP A 147 9.35 -12.81 2.92
C ASP A 147 8.57 -13.56 1.82
N TYR A 148 8.20 -12.87 0.75
CA TYR A 148 7.47 -13.44 -0.39
C TYR A 148 8.35 -13.79 -1.59
N GLY A 149 9.69 -13.84 -1.42
CA GLY A 149 10.63 -14.27 -2.47
C GLY A 149 10.73 -13.32 -3.66
N SER A 150 10.48 -12.04 -3.46
CA SER A 150 10.46 -11.00 -4.48
C SER A 150 11.54 -9.91 -4.26
N SER A 151 12.65 -10.24 -3.63
CA SER A 151 13.72 -9.28 -3.24
C SER A 151 14.31 -8.50 -4.42
N ASP A 152 14.25 -9.04 -5.64
CA ASP A 152 14.75 -8.38 -6.85
C ASP A 152 13.73 -7.43 -7.50
N ALA A 153 12.49 -7.36 -6.99
CA ALA A 153 11.42 -6.55 -7.59
C ALA A 153 11.75 -5.04 -7.63
N LEU A 154 12.52 -4.53 -6.66
CA LEU A 154 12.96 -3.13 -6.60
C LEU A 154 14.07 -2.79 -7.62
N LYS A 155 14.76 -3.80 -8.19
CA LYS A 155 15.84 -3.58 -9.14
C LYS A 155 15.36 -3.56 -10.58
N LYS A 156 14.15 -4.04 -10.85
CA LYS A 156 13.59 -4.18 -12.19
C LYS A 156 12.91 -2.90 -12.63
N ASN A 157 12.97 -2.65 -13.94
CA ASN A 157 12.24 -1.55 -14.54
C ASN A 157 10.79 -1.97 -14.82
N ILE A 158 9.82 -1.09 -14.53
CA ILE A 158 8.41 -1.35 -14.79
C ILE A 158 8.10 -1.68 -16.25
N PHE A 159 8.88 -1.14 -17.19
CA PHE A 159 8.73 -1.42 -18.61
C PHE A 159 9.22 -2.81 -19.06
N ASP A 160 9.97 -3.51 -18.21
CA ASP A 160 10.47 -4.87 -18.47
C ASP A 160 9.64 -5.93 -17.73
N THR A 161 8.55 -5.55 -17.08
CA THR A 161 7.71 -6.46 -16.30
C THR A 161 7.05 -7.55 -17.15
N ASP A 162 6.98 -8.76 -16.58
CA ASP A 162 6.19 -9.90 -17.07
C ASP A 162 4.89 -10.10 -16.29
N ALA A 163 4.50 -9.11 -15.49
CA ALA A 163 3.32 -9.18 -14.65
C ALA A 163 2.03 -9.27 -15.48
N GLU A 164 1.10 -10.10 -15.00
CA GLU A 164 -0.26 -10.20 -15.55
C GLU A 164 -1.16 -9.07 -15.06
N LEU A 165 -0.83 -8.47 -13.91
CA LEU A 165 -1.58 -7.38 -13.27
C LEU A 165 -0.63 -6.22 -12.98
N VAL A 166 -1.00 -5.02 -13.41
CA VAL A 166 -0.18 -3.82 -13.21
C VAL A 166 -1.00 -2.71 -12.57
N PHE A 167 -0.50 -2.21 -11.45
CA PHE A 167 -1.02 -1.02 -10.77
C PHE A 167 -0.08 0.15 -11.05
N ALA A 168 -0.54 1.13 -11.79
CA ALA A 168 0.22 2.32 -12.13
C ALA A 168 -0.72 3.48 -12.48
N ASP A 169 -0.16 4.68 -12.61
CA ASP A 169 -0.89 5.83 -13.15
C ASP A 169 -1.25 5.64 -14.62
N GLY A 170 -2.22 6.43 -15.10
CA GLY A 170 -2.73 6.31 -16.46
C GLY A 170 -1.69 6.56 -17.55
N GLN A 171 -0.69 7.40 -17.30
CA GLN A 171 0.38 7.67 -18.26
C GLN A 171 1.31 6.46 -18.38
N THR A 172 1.75 5.89 -17.28
CA THR A 172 2.58 4.69 -17.25
C THR A 172 1.87 3.51 -17.92
N ILE A 173 0.58 3.32 -17.64
CA ILE A 173 -0.25 2.29 -18.30
C ILE A 173 -0.30 2.51 -19.82
N ALA A 174 -0.50 3.75 -20.29
CA ALA A 174 -0.52 4.05 -21.72
C ALA A 174 0.85 3.74 -22.39
N MET A 175 1.95 4.08 -21.72
CA MET A 175 3.30 3.79 -22.21
C MET A 175 3.60 2.29 -22.27
N LEU A 176 3.17 1.52 -21.27
CA LEU A 176 3.32 0.05 -21.26
C LEU A 176 2.53 -0.59 -22.40
N ARG A 177 1.31 -0.16 -22.65
CA ARG A 177 0.48 -0.61 -23.78
C ARG A 177 1.11 -0.25 -25.13
N ALA A 178 1.66 0.94 -25.26
CA ALA A 178 2.38 1.36 -26.49
C ALA A 178 3.62 0.48 -26.77
N LYS A 179 4.25 -0.07 -25.75
CA LYS A 179 5.33 -1.07 -25.86
C LYS A 179 4.83 -2.50 -26.11
N GLY A 180 3.54 -2.69 -26.35
CA GLY A 180 2.96 -4.01 -26.65
C GLY A 180 2.75 -4.91 -25.43
N LYS A 181 2.89 -4.39 -24.20
CA LYS A 181 2.60 -5.17 -22.99
C LYS A 181 1.08 -5.39 -22.86
N ARG A 182 0.69 -6.62 -22.58
CA ARG A 182 -0.70 -7.04 -22.35
C ARG A 182 -0.85 -7.46 -20.89
N PHE A 183 -1.70 -6.78 -20.17
CA PHE A 183 -2.02 -7.06 -18.76
C PHE A 183 -3.49 -6.71 -18.49
N SER A 184 -4.04 -7.26 -17.44
CA SER A 184 -5.42 -7.02 -16.96
C SER A 184 -5.47 -5.79 -16.05
#